data_ad01e4b9e022408b83bbee4092476ce8
#
_entry.id   ad01e4b9e022408b83bbee4092476ce8
#
_cell.length_a   1.000
_cell.length_b   1.000
_cell.length_c   1.000
_cell.angle_alpha   90.00
_cell.angle_beta   90.00
_cell.angle_gamma   90.00
#
_symmetry.space_group_name_H-M   'P 1'
#
loop_
_entity.id
_entity.type
_entity.pdbx_description
1 polymer ?
#
loop_
_entity_poly.entity_id
_entity_poly.type
_entity_poly.pdbx_seq_one_letter_code
_entity_poly.pdbx_strand_id
1 'polypeptide(L)'
;MLSVLLLSLCMPNAVAWRADGWLIQDVVGGERLALGDEFGCHGMPGKNIEDDLSVVQECKDYLTSQINASKWGEQPLSFGIPMDTLDALTLNIMEEAGFRIVGDHVEPNIGGSIWSVERNAGSLEQNVASSTMIQEAIDQDGYASVYWEARIADLNVRRDRDVLSWLDDQDYWFTTWGEWYSSNHIASEVERTEESVTLKGSASATGGWDVPGNTLVTISGGAFTSVERIDDAPIDELTLDNNHLKVGYRIVNETAVSLTIPSDAIVRIVWEGADAEIQITQGTFNNLPPFVAVGHHTTDLFEWSSPFQDSKVRFTWLIEPQPDVEPSWILPLLAILVVLAVPIAVRSTLAHDQAMYPYPEEE
;
A
#
# COMPACT_ATOMS: atom_id res chain seq x y z
N MET A 1 -46.33 23.62 2.21
CA MET A 1 -46.07 22.36 2.94
C MET A 1 -46.11 21.12 2.03
N LEU A 2 -47.00 21.03 1.07
CA LEU A 2 -47.09 19.86 0.14
C LEU A 2 -45.84 19.73 -0.76
N SER A 3 -45.18 20.84 -1.14
CA SER A 3 -44.00 20.86 -2.03
C SER A 3 -42.75 20.27 -1.38
N VAL A 4 -42.61 20.33 -0.06
CA VAL A 4 -41.47 19.74 0.65
C VAL A 4 -41.62 18.22 0.77
N LEU A 5 -42.84 17.72 0.87
CA LEU A 5 -43.09 16.28 0.92
C LEU A 5 -42.89 15.60 -0.44
N LEU A 6 -43.12 16.31 -1.55
CA LEU A 6 -42.86 15.79 -2.90
C LEU A 6 -41.38 15.73 -3.26
N LEU A 7 -40.56 16.62 -2.69
CA LEU A 7 -39.10 16.59 -2.89
C LEU A 7 -38.44 15.42 -2.15
N SER A 8 -38.99 14.94 -1.05
CA SER A 8 -38.46 13.78 -0.32
C SER A 8 -38.84 12.43 -0.96
N LEU A 9 -39.81 12.40 -1.83
CA LEU A 9 -40.21 11.18 -2.57
C LEU A 9 -39.44 11.00 -3.89
N CYS A 10 -38.76 12.04 -4.34
CA CYS A 10 -37.91 12.00 -5.54
C CYS A 10 -36.42 11.85 -5.24
N MET A 11 -36.02 11.57 -4.00
CA MET A 11 -34.65 11.18 -3.73
C MET A 11 -34.47 9.79 -4.35
N PRO A 12 -33.67 9.64 -5.43
CA PRO A 12 -33.24 8.32 -5.86
C PRO A 12 -32.63 7.65 -4.64
N ASN A 13 -32.88 6.36 -4.46
CA ASN A 13 -32.28 5.56 -3.41
C ASN A 13 -30.90 6.12 -3.11
N ALA A 14 -30.78 6.82 -1.99
CA ALA A 14 -29.48 7.24 -1.51
C ALA A 14 -28.79 5.91 -1.24
N VAL A 15 -28.04 5.42 -2.21
CA VAL A 15 -27.05 4.39 -2.02
C VAL A 15 -26.29 4.89 -0.83
N ALA A 16 -26.34 4.15 0.28
CA ALA A 16 -25.63 4.53 1.49
C ALA A 16 -24.22 4.88 1.04
N TRP A 17 -23.85 6.14 1.22
CA TRP A 17 -22.61 6.66 0.73
C TRP A 17 -21.49 5.83 1.38
N ARG A 18 -20.85 4.98 0.59
CA ARG A 18 -19.73 4.17 1.04
C ARG A 18 -18.53 5.07 0.95
N ALA A 19 -18.14 5.64 2.07
CA ALA A 19 -16.96 6.51 2.17
C ALA A 19 -15.74 5.85 1.53
N ASP A 20 -15.56 4.54 1.74
CA ASP A 20 -14.39 3.82 1.25
C ASP A 20 -14.35 3.67 -0.27
N GLY A 21 -15.47 3.36 -0.93
CA GLY A 21 -15.51 3.24 -2.39
C GLY A 21 -15.12 4.54 -3.08
N TRP A 22 -15.66 5.67 -2.61
CA TRP A 22 -15.37 6.99 -3.19
C TRP A 22 -13.95 7.46 -2.86
N LEU A 23 -13.49 7.26 -1.63
CA LEU A 23 -12.15 7.66 -1.21
C LEU A 23 -11.06 6.86 -1.92
N ILE A 24 -11.29 5.56 -2.15
CA ILE A 24 -10.36 4.72 -2.90
C ILE A 24 -10.34 5.12 -4.37
N GLN A 25 -11.51 5.33 -5.00
CA GLN A 25 -11.59 5.61 -6.44
C GLN A 25 -11.13 7.02 -6.82
N ASP A 26 -11.64 8.05 -6.14
CA ASP A 26 -11.66 9.40 -6.72
C ASP A 26 -10.68 10.39 -6.06
N VAL A 27 -10.31 10.20 -4.80
CA VAL A 27 -9.52 11.22 -4.08
C VAL A 27 -8.21 10.66 -3.52
N VAL A 28 -8.28 9.71 -2.59
CA VAL A 28 -7.08 9.28 -1.86
C VAL A 28 -6.33 8.18 -2.59
N GLY A 29 -7.06 7.23 -3.20
CA GLY A 29 -6.45 6.09 -3.87
C GLY A 29 -5.55 6.50 -5.02
N GLY A 30 -6.03 7.39 -5.90
CA GLY A 30 -5.24 7.91 -7.03
C GLY A 30 -4.00 8.68 -6.59
N GLU A 31 -4.11 9.48 -5.53
CA GLU A 31 -2.99 10.21 -4.95
C GLU A 31 -1.96 9.25 -4.33
N ARG A 32 -2.41 8.26 -3.56
CA ARG A 32 -1.53 7.25 -2.95
C ARG A 32 -0.83 6.38 -4.00
N LEU A 33 -1.54 5.99 -5.07
CA LEU A 33 -0.92 5.29 -6.21
C LEU A 33 0.17 6.13 -6.89
N ALA A 34 -0.08 7.43 -7.08
CA ALA A 34 0.89 8.35 -7.67
C ALA A 34 2.15 8.47 -6.80
N LEU A 35 2.01 8.40 -5.49
CA LEU A 35 3.12 8.36 -4.53
C LEU A 35 3.87 7.01 -4.55
N GLY A 36 3.24 5.94 -5.01
CA GLY A 36 3.83 4.60 -5.13
C GLY A 36 3.32 3.59 -4.12
N ASP A 37 2.20 3.85 -3.46
CA ASP A 37 1.54 2.87 -2.61
C ASP A 37 0.93 1.73 -3.44
N GLU A 38 0.60 0.65 -2.76
CA GLU A 38 -0.03 -0.55 -3.28
C GLU A 38 -1.35 -0.82 -2.56
N PHE A 39 -2.31 -1.38 -3.28
CA PHE A 39 -3.56 -1.90 -2.73
C PHE A 39 -3.62 -3.42 -2.89
N GLY A 40 -3.70 -4.12 -1.78
CA GLY A 40 -3.85 -5.57 -1.68
C GLY A 40 -5.15 -5.95 -0.97
N CYS A 41 -5.44 -7.24 -0.91
CA CYS A 41 -6.62 -7.81 -0.28
C CYS A 41 -6.38 -8.16 1.18
N HIS A 42 -7.40 -8.02 2.02
CA HIS A 42 -7.40 -8.58 3.39
C HIS A 42 -8.53 -9.60 3.61
N GLY A 43 -9.54 -9.60 2.79
CA GLY A 43 -10.69 -10.48 2.94
C GLY A 43 -12.00 -9.86 2.50
N MET A 44 -13.09 -10.45 2.96
CA MET A 44 -14.46 -9.97 2.73
C MET A 44 -15.21 -9.92 4.07
N PRO A 45 -16.07 -8.91 4.31
CA PRO A 45 -16.73 -8.72 5.58
C PRO A 45 -17.59 -9.91 5.97
N GLY A 46 -17.41 -10.39 7.20
CA GLY A 46 -18.17 -11.48 7.76
C GLY A 46 -17.86 -12.86 7.19
N LYS A 47 -16.84 -12.98 6.36
CA LYS A 47 -16.35 -14.26 5.82
C LYS A 47 -14.95 -14.54 6.36
N ASN A 48 -14.71 -15.78 6.73
CA ASN A 48 -13.38 -16.26 7.10
C ASN A 48 -12.82 -17.10 5.95
N ILE A 49 -11.59 -16.81 5.53
CA ILE A 49 -10.90 -17.56 4.47
C ILE A 49 -10.72 -19.05 4.80
N GLU A 50 -10.68 -19.43 6.08
CA GLU A 50 -10.61 -20.84 6.51
C GLU A 50 -11.86 -21.62 6.15
N ASP A 51 -13.03 -20.96 6.19
CA ASP A 51 -14.33 -21.59 6.00
C ASP A 51 -14.89 -21.36 4.58
N ASP A 52 -14.47 -20.27 3.93
CA ASP A 52 -15.00 -19.84 2.62
C ASP A 52 -13.91 -19.30 1.70
N LEU A 53 -13.34 -20.18 0.89
CA LEU A 53 -12.27 -19.83 -0.05
C LEU A 53 -12.71 -18.91 -1.20
N SER A 54 -14.04 -18.68 -1.39
CA SER A 54 -14.53 -17.69 -2.36
C SER A 54 -14.07 -16.27 -2.03
N VAL A 55 -13.73 -16.01 -0.76
CA VAL A 55 -13.19 -14.73 -0.26
C VAL A 55 -12.01 -14.25 -1.09
N VAL A 56 -11.14 -15.16 -1.54
CA VAL A 56 -9.94 -14.82 -2.32
C VAL A 56 -10.33 -14.15 -3.65
N GLN A 57 -11.23 -14.76 -4.41
CA GLN A 57 -11.66 -14.22 -5.70
C GLN A 57 -12.57 -13.00 -5.52
N GLU A 58 -13.49 -13.02 -4.56
CA GLU A 58 -14.40 -11.91 -4.29
C GLU A 58 -13.66 -10.63 -3.91
N CYS A 59 -12.64 -10.74 -3.05
CA CYS A 59 -11.81 -9.59 -2.68
C CYS A 59 -11.03 -9.06 -3.89
N LYS A 60 -10.44 -9.94 -4.69
CA LYS A 60 -9.76 -9.55 -5.93
C LYS A 60 -10.68 -8.79 -6.88
N ASP A 61 -11.87 -9.34 -7.15
CA ASP A 61 -12.85 -8.75 -8.07
C ASP A 61 -13.32 -7.38 -7.53
N TYR A 62 -13.59 -7.30 -6.24
CA TYR A 62 -13.92 -6.03 -5.59
C TYR A 62 -12.81 -4.99 -5.81
N LEU A 63 -11.59 -5.30 -5.42
CA LEU A 63 -10.49 -4.34 -5.47
C LEU A 63 -10.18 -3.90 -6.91
N THR A 64 -10.13 -4.84 -7.85
CA THR A 64 -9.90 -4.55 -9.27
C THR A 64 -10.99 -3.66 -9.87
N SER A 65 -12.24 -3.77 -9.38
CA SER A 65 -13.33 -2.91 -9.82
C SER A 65 -13.25 -1.48 -9.26
N GLN A 66 -12.48 -1.26 -8.20
CA GLN A 66 -12.38 0.03 -7.51
C GLN A 66 -11.16 0.84 -7.97
N ILE A 67 -9.98 0.20 -8.06
CA ILE A 67 -8.72 0.88 -8.29
C ILE A 67 -7.67 -0.07 -8.87
N ASN A 68 -6.69 0.46 -9.59
CA ASN A 68 -5.48 -0.29 -9.90
C ASN A 68 -4.72 -0.64 -8.61
N ALA A 69 -4.16 -1.82 -8.55
CA ALA A 69 -3.44 -2.27 -7.36
C ALA A 69 -2.14 -1.48 -7.12
N SER A 70 -1.50 -0.99 -8.17
CA SER A 70 -0.26 -0.22 -8.11
C SER A 70 -0.09 0.64 -9.36
N LYS A 71 0.81 1.61 -9.32
CA LYS A 71 1.30 2.30 -10.54
C LYS A 71 1.97 1.35 -11.54
N TRP A 72 2.36 0.15 -11.11
CA TRP A 72 3.06 -0.86 -11.89
C TRP A 72 2.14 -1.90 -12.53
N GLY A 73 0.91 -2.04 -12.04
CA GLY A 73 -0.06 -3.01 -12.54
C GLY A 73 -1.44 -2.91 -11.89
N GLU A 74 -2.43 -3.46 -12.59
CA GLU A 74 -3.85 -3.32 -12.22
C GLU A 74 -4.29 -4.35 -11.18
N GLN A 75 -3.74 -5.58 -11.26
CA GLN A 75 -4.20 -6.68 -10.41
C GLN A 75 -3.46 -6.72 -9.08
N PRO A 76 -4.15 -6.97 -7.95
CA PRO A 76 -3.50 -7.12 -6.66
C PRO A 76 -2.62 -8.38 -6.62
N LEU A 77 -1.42 -8.24 -6.05
CA LEU A 77 -0.49 -9.34 -5.83
C LEU A 77 -0.45 -9.78 -4.37
N SER A 78 -0.88 -8.92 -3.46
CA SER A 78 -0.71 -9.06 -2.01
C SER A 78 -2.03 -9.41 -1.34
N PHE A 79 -1.97 -10.34 -0.39
CA PHE A 79 -3.10 -10.74 0.45
C PHE A 79 -2.64 -10.80 1.92
N GLY A 80 -3.28 -10.02 2.78
CA GLY A 80 -3.09 -10.10 4.22
C GLY A 80 -3.98 -11.18 4.81
N ILE A 81 -3.40 -12.02 5.67
CA ILE A 81 -4.13 -13.10 6.32
C ILE A 81 -4.01 -13.02 7.83
N PRO A 82 -5.11 -13.22 8.56
CA PRO A 82 -5.13 -13.11 10.02
C PRO A 82 -4.68 -14.38 10.74
N MET A 83 -4.00 -15.31 10.06
CA MET A 83 -3.64 -16.62 10.62
C MET A 83 -2.15 -16.94 10.41
N ASP A 84 -1.59 -17.74 11.30
CA ASP A 84 -0.16 -18.08 11.30
C ASP A 84 0.22 -19.08 10.18
N THR A 85 -0.73 -19.92 9.76
CA THR A 85 -0.47 -20.96 8.76
C THR A 85 -1.57 -21.03 7.72
N LEU A 86 -1.20 -21.39 6.48
CA LEU A 86 -2.13 -21.66 5.40
C LEU A 86 -2.02 -23.12 4.94
N ASP A 87 -3.14 -23.74 4.67
CA ASP A 87 -3.15 -25.05 4.06
C ASP A 87 -2.81 -25.00 2.55
N ALA A 88 -2.43 -26.15 1.99
CA ALA A 88 -2.02 -26.24 0.60
C ALA A 88 -3.17 -25.90 -0.38
N LEU A 89 -4.42 -26.13 0.00
CA LEU A 89 -5.57 -25.82 -0.84
C LEU A 89 -5.77 -24.30 -0.94
N THR A 90 -5.71 -23.60 0.18
CA THR A 90 -5.81 -22.13 0.24
C THR A 90 -4.68 -21.48 -0.56
N LEU A 91 -3.44 -21.97 -0.39
CA LEU A 91 -2.29 -21.49 -1.15
C LEU A 91 -2.49 -21.66 -2.67
N ASN A 92 -2.95 -22.82 -3.11
CA ASN A 92 -3.21 -23.06 -4.54
C ASN A 92 -4.29 -22.13 -5.10
N ILE A 93 -5.36 -21.89 -4.35
CA ILE A 93 -6.44 -20.98 -4.77
C ILE A 93 -5.95 -19.54 -4.86
N MET A 94 -5.13 -19.10 -3.90
CA MET A 94 -4.50 -17.78 -3.95
C MET A 94 -3.58 -17.65 -5.17
N GLU A 95 -2.77 -18.66 -5.44
CA GLU A 95 -1.88 -18.68 -6.59
C GLU A 95 -2.64 -18.66 -7.92
N GLU A 96 -3.70 -19.45 -8.06
CA GLU A 96 -4.59 -19.48 -9.22
C GLU A 96 -5.31 -18.15 -9.41
N ALA A 97 -5.72 -17.51 -8.32
CA ALA A 97 -6.29 -16.15 -8.34
C ALA A 97 -5.26 -15.08 -8.74
N GLY A 98 -3.97 -15.39 -8.74
CA GLY A 98 -2.90 -14.49 -9.14
C GLY A 98 -2.21 -13.77 -7.99
N PHE A 99 -2.54 -14.07 -6.75
CA PHE A 99 -1.78 -13.59 -5.60
C PHE A 99 -0.40 -14.23 -5.57
N ARG A 100 0.59 -13.47 -5.13
CA ARG A 100 2.00 -13.90 -5.10
C ARG A 100 2.64 -13.66 -3.74
N ILE A 101 1.99 -12.87 -2.91
CA ILE A 101 2.51 -12.41 -1.64
C ILE A 101 1.43 -12.59 -0.59
N VAL A 102 1.80 -13.18 0.52
CA VAL A 102 0.98 -13.21 1.73
C VAL A 102 1.77 -12.67 2.90
N GLY A 103 1.09 -12.04 3.81
CA GLY A 103 1.78 -11.44 4.94
C GLY A 103 0.86 -11.17 6.09
N ASP A 104 1.40 -10.41 7.02
CA ASP A 104 0.84 -9.95 8.25
C ASP A 104 1.12 -10.89 9.43
N HIS A 105 0.41 -11.98 9.60
CA HIS A 105 0.64 -12.93 10.71
C HIS A 105 1.30 -14.23 10.28
N VAL A 106 1.58 -14.41 9.01
CA VAL A 106 2.07 -15.69 8.48
C VAL A 106 3.49 -15.94 8.90
N GLU A 107 3.74 -17.12 9.45
CA GLU A 107 5.11 -17.58 9.66
C GLU A 107 5.89 -17.64 8.34
N PRO A 108 7.19 -17.33 8.37
CA PRO A 108 8.03 -17.46 7.18
C PRO A 108 8.02 -18.92 6.70
N ASN A 109 8.04 -19.11 5.37
CA ASN A 109 8.09 -20.41 4.71
C ASN A 109 6.79 -21.26 4.79
N ILE A 110 5.66 -20.66 4.49
CA ILE A 110 4.39 -21.39 4.30
C ILE A 110 4.45 -22.45 3.17
N GLY A 111 5.49 -22.47 2.36
CA GLY A 111 5.67 -23.37 1.22
C GLY A 111 5.00 -22.87 -0.06
N GLY A 112 5.21 -23.56 -1.17
CA GLY A 112 4.68 -23.17 -2.48
C GLY A 112 5.47 -22.06 -3.18
N SER A 113 4.85 -21.43 -4.19
CA SER A 113 5.42 -20.33 -4.97
C SER A 113 5.05 -18.95 -4.43
N ILE A 114 4.20 -18.90 -3.39
CA ILE A 114 3.77 -17.66 -2.76
C ILE A 114 4.85 -17.21 -1.77
N TRP A 115 5.23 -15.94 -1.88
CA TRP A 115 6.19 -15.32 -0.99
C TRP A 115 5.50 -14.86 0.30
N SER A 116 6.09 -15.16 1.45
CA SER A 116 5.60 -14.71 2.75
C SER A 116 6.45 -13.56 3.28
N VAL A 117 5.80 -12.52 3.79
CA VAL A 117 6.44 -11.37 4.44
C VAL A 117 6.00 -11.32 5.90
N GLU A 118 6.95 -11.56 6.79
CA GLU A 118 6.71 -11.51 8.23
C GLU A 118 6.72 -10.06 8.74
N ARG A 119 5.89 -9.79 9.74
CA ARG A 119 5.93 -8.57 10.54
C ARG A 119 7.08 -8.66 11.54
N ASN A 120 8.22 -8.09 11.22
CA ASN A 120 9.42 -8.19 12.05
C ASN A 120 9.77 -6.90 12.82
N ALA A 121 9.12 -5.78 12.52
CA ALA A 121 9.49 -4.48 13.08
C ALA A 121 8.39 -3.80 13.92
N GLY A 122 7.39 -4.58 14.36
CA GLY A 122 6.33 -4.12 15.26
C GLY A 122 5.22 -3.35 14.58
N SER A 123 4.47 -2.58 15.38
CA SER A 123 3.32 -1.79 14.94
C SER A 123 3.52 -0.32 15.29
N LEU A 124 3.20 0.56 14.33
CA LEU A 124 3.23 2.02 14.54
C LEU A 124 2.11 2.53 15.47
N GLU A 125 1.06 1.76 15.68
CA GLU A 125 -0.11 2.22 16.43
C GLU A 125 0.16 2.19 17.90
N GLN A 126 0.62 1.96 18.64
CA GLN A 126 0.67 1.87 20.12
C GLN A 126 2.06 2.12 20.69
N ASN A 127 2.91 2.83 19.94
CA ASN A 127 4.33 2.94 20.25
C ASN A 127 5.02 1.56 20.37
N VAL A 128 4.53 0.55 19.66
CA VAL A 128 5.16 -0.77 19.65
C VAL A 128 6.35 -0.78 18.70
N ALA A 129 6.21 -0.13 17.53
CA ALA A 129 7.38 0.11 16.68
C ALA A 129 8.21 1.24 17.26
N SER A 130 9.52 1.04 17.30
CA SER A 130 10.50 2.04 17.68
C SER A 130 11.66 2.04 16.68
N SER A 131 12.40 3.14 16.63
CA SER A 131 13.60 3.20 15.80
C SER A 131 14.58 2.04 16.08
N THR A 132 14.67 1.62 17.35
CA THR A 132 15.51 0.48 17.75
C THR A 132 15.00 -0.83 17.16
N MET A 133 13.68 -1.11 17.26
CA MET A 133 13.10 -2.35 16.70
C MET A 133 13.25 -2.40 15.18
N ILE A 134 13.03 -1.27 14.49
CA ILE A 134 13.19 -1.18 13.04
C ILE A 134 14.64 -1.45 12.65
N GLN A 135 15.59 -0.84 13.36
CA GLN A 135 17.02 -1.05 13.10
C GLN A 135 17.43 -2.50 13.38
N GLU A 136 16.95 -3.11 14.47
CA GLU A 136 17.18 -4.52 14.79
C GLU A 136 16.65 -5.45 13.70
N ALA A 137 15.47 -5.18 13.17
CA ALA A 137 14.91 -5.94 12.04
C ALA A 137 15.77 -5.83 10.78
N ILE A 138 16.21 -4.62 10.44
CA ILE A 138 17.15 -4.40 9.32
C ILE A 138 18.46 -5.16 9.53
N ASP A 139 19.03 -5.11 10.72
CA ASP A 139 20.32 -5.73 11.01
C ASP A 139 20.27 -7.27 11.03
N GLN A 140 19.12 -7.85 11.41
CA GLN A 140 18.91 -9.31 11.52
C GLN A 140 18.41 -9.92 10.22
N ASP A 141 17.42 -9.29 9.59
CA ASP A 141 16.66 -9.87 8.48
C ASP A 141 16.97 -9.20 7.13
N GLY A 142 17.66 -8.06 7.16
CA GLY A 142 17.97 -7.26 5.97
C GLY A 142 16.80 -6.42 5.46
N TYR A 143 15.66 -6.42 6.14
CA TYR A 143 14.48 -5.61 5.83
C TYR A 143 13.69 -5.28 7.11
N ALA A 144 12.80 -4.30 7.02
CA ALA A 144 11.81 -4.04 8.07
C ALA A 144 10.40 -3.99 7.48
N SER A 145 9.49 -4.74 8.09
CA SER A 145 8.05 -4.70 7.81
C SER A 145 7.31 -4.24 9.05
N VAL A 146 6.74 -3.04 8.98
CA VAL A 146 6.00 -2.40 10.07
C VAL A 146 4.52 -2.46 9.74
N TYR A 147 3.73 -2.81 10.73
CA TYR A 147 2.30 -2.95 10.60
C TYR A 147 1.55 -1.75 11.17
N TRP A 148 0.40 -1.48 10.58
CA TRP A 148 -0.50 -0.46 11.07
C TRP A 148 -1.96 -0.88 10.93
N GLU A 149 -2.63 -1.10 12.06
CA GLU A 149 -4.05 -1.37 12.10
C GLU A 149 -4.82 -0.06 12.26
N ALA A 150 -5.45 0.39 11.16
CA ALA A 150 -6.21 1.63 11.13
C ALA A 150 -7.57 1.46 11.81
N ARG A 151 -7.65 1.57 13.12
CA ARG A 151 -8.91 1.63 13.87
C ARG A 151 -9.31 3.07 14.14
N ILE A 152 -10.60 3.39 13.97
CA ILE A 152 -11.13 4.75 14.23
C ILE A 152 -10.81 5.23 15.65
N ALA A 153 -10.75 4.32 16.63
CA ALA A 153 -10.43 4.64 18.02
C ALA A 153 -8.94 4.92 18.28
N ASP A 154 -8.06 4.47 17.39
CA ASP A 154 -6.61 4.52 17.56
C ASP A 154 -5.94 5.61 16.71
N LEU A 155 -6.73 6.50 16.11
CA LEU A 155 -6.30 7.63 15.28
C LEU A 155 -5.38 8.62 16.02
N ASN A 156 -4.24 8.12 16.48
CA ASN A 156 -3.25 8.96 17.10
C ASN A 156 -1.89 8.81 16.39
N VAL A 157 -1.89 9.00 15.08
CA VAL A 157 -0.67 9.16 14.25
C VAL A 157 0.33 10.12 14.88
N ARG A 158 -0.16 11.06 15.68
CA ARG A 158 0.70 11.97 16.46
C ARG A 158 1.59 11.26 17.47
N ARG A 159 1.27 10.03 17.88
CA ARG A 159 2.10 9.25 18.80
C ARG A 159 3.38 8.75 18.13
N ASP A 160 3.29 8.42 16.85
CA ASP A 160 4.39 7.81 16.09
C ASP A 160 5.19 8.84 15.28
N ARG A 161 4.89 10.12 15.49
CA ARG A 161 5.54 11.21 14.75
C ARG A 161 7.06 11.18 14.84
N ASP A 162 7.58 10.83 16.00
CA ASP A 162 9.03 10.80 16.22
C ASP A 162 9.67 9.66 15.41
N VAL A 163 9.02 8.50 15.33
CA VAL A 163 9.48 7.36 14.50
C VAL A 163 9.40 7.72 13.02
N LEU A 164 8.32 8.37 12.58
CA LEU A 164 8.17 8.81 11.20
C LEU A 164 9.24 9.84 10.81
N SER A 165 9.48 10.82 11.68
CA SER A 165 10.55 11.81 11.44
C SER A 165 11.92 11.17 11.40
N TRP A 166 12.16 10.17 12.25
CA TRP A 166 13.41 9.41 12.21
C TRP A 166 13.54 8.60 10.91
N LEU A 167 12.45 7.97 10.44
CA LEU A 167 12.43 7.22 9.17
C LEU A 167 12.79 8.11 7.97
N ASP A 168 12.28 9.35 7.94
CA ASP A 168 12.57 10.27 6.85
C ASP A 168 14.08 10.61 6.71
N ASP A 169 14.86 10.41 7.78
CA ASP A 169 16.31 10.62 7.83
C ASP A 169 17.11 9.33 7.53
N GLN A 170 16.44 8.17 7.32
CA GLN A 170 17.14 6.91 7.09
C GLN A 170 17.39 6.63 5.60
N ASP A 171 18.51 5.93 5.35
CA ASP A 171 18.86 5.41 4.03
C ASP A 171 18.21 4.04 3.80
N TYR A 172 16.85 4.02 3.72
CA TYR A 172 16.05 2.84 3.41
C TYR A 172 15.43 2.95 2.04
N TRP A 173 15.15 1.82 1.42
CA TRP A 173 14.28 1.74 0.27
C TRP A 173 12.82 1.64 0.75
N PHE A 174 12.10 2.77 0.72
CA PHE A 174 10.67 2.80 1.05
C PHE A 174 9.87 2.21 -0.12
N THR A 175 9.35 1.02 0.09
CA THR A 175 8.73 0.20 -0.94
C THR A 175 7.43 -0.43 -0.46
N THR A 176 6.76 -1.17 -1.34
CA THR A 176 5.59 -1.99 -1.03
C THR A 176 5.91 -3.46 -1.24
N TRP A 177 5.07 -4.35 -0.73
CA TRP A 177 5.27 -5.79 -0.93
C TRP A 177 5.37 -6.16 -2.40
N GLY A 178 4.40 -5.68 -3.21
CA GLY A 178 4.35 -6.01 -4.63
C GLY A 178 5.49 -5.39 -5.43
N GLU A 179 5.91 -4.16 -5.12
CA GLU A 179 7.06 -3.52 -5.76
C GLU A 179 8.34 -4.29 -5.43
N TRP A 180 8.57 -4.62 -4.15
CA TRP A 180 9.74 -5.38 -3.73
C TRP A 180 9.77 -6.77 -4.38
N TYR A 181 8.69 -7.53 -4.28
CA TYR A 181 8.57 -8.85 -4.90
C TYR A 181 8.80 -8.80 -6.41
N SER A 182 8.13 -7.86 -7.09
CA SER A 182 8.18 -7.78 -8.55
C SER A 182 9.51 -7.26 -9.08
N SER A 183 10.26 -6.48 -8.30
CA SER A 183 11.61 -6.03 -8.66
C SER A 183 12.71 -7.07 -8.38
N ASN A 184 12.34 -8.21 -7.76
CA ASN A 184 13.27 -9.26 -7.38
C ASN A 184 13.64 -10.16 -8.57
N HIS A 185 14.21 -9.58 -9.62
CA HIS A 185 14.77 -10.27 -10.78
C HIS A 185 16.03 -9.55 -11.22
N ILE A 186 16.98 -10.33 -11.74
CA ILE A 186 18.28 -9.84 -12.16
C ILE A 186 18.36 -9.65 -13.66
N ALA A 187 19.19 -8.69 -14.09
CA ALA A 187 19.52 -8.50 -15.48
C ALA A 187 20.30 -9.70 -16.03
N SER A 188 20.02 -10.07 -17.27
CA SER A 188 20.72 -11.14 -17.96
C SER A 188 22.00 -10.62 -18.62
N GLU A 189 23.09 -11.36 -18.50
CA GLU A 189 24.30 -11.08 -19.24
C GLU A 189 24.10 -11.36 -20.73
N VAL A 190 24.41 -10.38 -21.57
CA VAL A 190 24.31 -10.48 -23.03
C VAL A 190 25.68 -10.68 -23.66
N GLU A 191 26.67 -9.92 -23.18
CA GLU A 191 28.04 -9.93 -23.69
C GLU A 191 29.02 -9.61 -22.55
N ARG A 192 30.18 -10.25 -22.59
CA ARG A 192 31.29 -9.98 -21.67
C ARG A 192 32.58 -9.85 -22.46
N THR A 193 33.35 -8.82 -22.12
CA THR A 193 34.72 -8.63 -22.60
C THR A 193 35.71 -8.63 -21.42
N GLU A 194 36.97 -8.38 -21.67
CA GLU A 194 37.99 -8.23 -20.60
C GLU A 194 37.75 -6.98 -19.73
N GLU A 195 37.06 -5.95 -20.26
CA GLU A 195 36.93 -4.64 -19.62
C GLU A 195 35.45 -4.21 -19.43
N SER A 196 34.48 -5.03 -19.90
CA SER A 196 33.08 -4.66 -19.80
C SER A 196 32.12 -5.84 -19.76
N VAL A 197 30.95 -5.64 -19.15
CA VAL A 197 29.79 -6.54 -19.26
C VAL A 197 28.59 -5.76 -19.77
N THR A 198 27.86 -6.35 -20.70
CA THR A 198 26.60 -5.84 -21.19
C THR A 198 25.46 -6.66 -20.59
N LEU A 199 24.55 -5.98 -19.92
CA LEU A 199 23.40 -6.55 -19.24
C LEU A 199 22.10 -6.09 -19.93
N LYS A 200 21.18 -7.02 -20.07
CA LYS A 200 19.80 -6.73 -20.50
C LYS A 200 18.84 -6.92 -19.34
N GLY A 201 17.99 -5.94 -19.09
CA GLY A 201 16.92 -6.06 -18.11
C GLY A 201 16.01 -7.23 -18.43
N SER A 202 15.64 -8.00 -17.43
CA SER A 202 14.71 -9.12 -17.53
C SER A 202 13.28 -8.63 -17.26
N ALA A 203 12.28 -9.27 -17.84
CA ALA A 203 10.89 -9.03 -17.46
C ALA A 203 10.63 -9.61 -16.07
N SER A 204 9.76 -8.94 -15.30
CA SER A 204 9.29 -9.47 -14.03
C SER A 204 8.66 -10.85 -14.23
N ALA A 205 9.03 -11.82 -13.40
CA ALA A 205 8.48 -13.18 -13.46
C ALA A 205 7.01 -13.25 -13.04
N THR A 206 6.47 -12.18 -12.45
CA THR A 206 5.11 -12.15 -11.89
C THR A 206 4.00 -12.09 -12.93
N GLY A 207 4.35 -11.73 -14.19
CA GLY A 207 3.39 -11.63 -15.29
C GLY A 207 2.31 -10.56 -15.14
N GLY A 208 2.32 -9.79 -14.05
CA GLY A 208 1.27 -8.84 -13.73
C GLY A 208 1.72 -7.39 -13.59
N TRP A 209 2.94 -7.16 -13.13
CA TRP A 209 3.46 -5.80 -12.91
C TRP A 209 4.77 -5.59 -13.68
N ASP A 210 4.87 -4.46 -14.37
CA ASP A 210 6.08 -4.09 -15.10
C ASP A 210 7.00 -3.22 -14.21
N VAL A 211 7.70 -3.90 -13.30
CA VAL A 211 8.59 -3.28 -12.33
C VAL A 211 10.04 -3.44 -12.79
N PRO A 212 10.88 -2.40 -12.78
CA PRO A 212 12.30 -2.51 -13.06
C PRO A 212 13.01 -3.48 -12.11
N GLY A 213 13.91 -4.32 -12.65
CA GLY A 213 14.67 -5.28 -11.86
C GLY A 213 15.87 -4.66 -11.16
N ASN A 214 16.21 -5.20 -9.98
CA ASN A 214 17.36 -4.75 -9.18
C ASN A 214 18.51 -5.76 -9.28
N THR A 215 19.64 -5.31 -9.73
CA THR A 215 20.85 -6.13 -9.94
C THR A 215 22.03 -5.49 -9.22
N LEU A 216 22.77 -6.29 -8.45
CA LEU A 216 24.04 -5.90 -7.87
C LEU A 216 25.16 -6.54 -8.68
N VAL A 217 26.04 -5.70 -9.20
CA VAL A 217 27.26 -6.13 -9.90
C VAL A 217 28.46 -5.83 -9.01
N THR A 218 29.23 -6.87 -8.70
CA THR A 218 30.46 -6.73 -7.92
C THR A 218 31.64 -7.16 -8.76
N ILE A 219 32.78 -6.50 -8.52
CA ILE A 219 34.06 -6.79 -9.21
C ILE A 219 35.16 -7.07 -8.16
N SER A 220 35.94 -8.07 -8.42
CA SER A 220 37.20 -8.32 -7.69
C SER A 220 38.39 -8.19 -8.62
N GLY A 221 39.48 -7.59 -8.17
CA GLY A 221 40.69 -7.35 -8.98
C GLY A 221 40.62 -6.19 -9.95
N GLY A 222 39.59 -5.32 -9.81
CA GLY A 222 39.38 -4.14 -10.65
C GLY A 222 38.57 -3.06 -9.97
N ALA A 223 38.30 -1.97 -10.69
CA ALA A 223 37.41 -0.88 -10.26
C ALA A 223 36.52 -0.44 -11.41
N PHE A 224 35.27 -0.10 -11.07
CA PHE A 224 34.27 0.41 -12.06
C PHE A 224 34.70 1.80 -12.56
N THR A 225 34.48 2.02 -13.85
CA THR A 225 34.82 3.30 -14.50
C THR A 225 33.60 4.00 -15.09
N SER A 226 32.68 3.26 -15.73
CA SER A 226 31.45 3.85 -16.26
C SER A 226 30.28 2.86 -16.31
N VAL A 227 29.09 3.43 -16.34
CA VAL A 227 27.82 2.72 -16.59
C VAL A 227 27.07 3.49 -17.67
N GLU A 228 26.74 2.84 -18.78
CA GLU A 228 26.17 3.45 -19.97
C GLU A 228 25.00 2.64 -20.50
N ARG A 229 23.95 3.30 -20.98
CA ARG A 229 22.91 2.63 -21.78
C ARG A 229 23.32 2.59 -23.26
N ILE A 230 23.12 1.45 -23.88
CA ILE A 230 23.50 1.25 -25.28
C ILE A 230 22.41 1.74 -26.24
N ASP A 231 21.16 1.85 -25.78
CA ASP A 231 20.00 2.29 -26.55
C ASP A 231 19.86 3.82 -26.64
N ASP A 232 20.94 4.58 -26.37
CA ASP A 232 21.03 6.04 -26.36
C ASP A 232 20.10 6.76 -25.35
N ALA A 233 19.35 6.02 -24.54
CA ALA A 233 18.57 6.64 -23.46
C ALA A 233 19.51 6.95 -22.27
N PRO A 234 19.35 8.09 -21.60
CA PRO A 234 20.16 8.39 -20.43
C PRO A 234 19.84 7.43 -19.29
N ILE A 235 20.88 7.08 -18.50
CA ILE A 235 20.71 6.39 -17.25
C ILE A 235 21.20 7.29 -16.12
N ASP A 236 20.33 7.54 -15.14
CA ASP A 236 20.63 8.46 -14.04
C ASP A 236 21.58 7.78 -13.04
N GLU A 237 22.58 8.51 -12.58
CA GLU A 237 23.32 8.13 -11.39
C GLU A 237 22.50 8.49 -10.15
N LEU A 238 22.25 7.50 -9.29
CA LEU A 238 21.45 7.62 -8.08
C LEU A 238 22.31 7.96 -6.87
N THR A 239 21.72 8.69 -5.93
CA THR A 239 22.31 9.01 -4.63
C THR A 239 21.59 8.27 -3.51
N LEU A 240 22.10 8.33 -2.28
CA LEU A 240 21.42 7.76 -1.10
C LEU A 240 20.04 8.40 -0.84
N ASP A 241 19.83 9.64 -1.28
CA ASP A 241 18.53 10.33 -1.15
C ASP A 241 17.44 9.74 -2.06
N ASN A 242 17.81 8.90 -3.04
CA ASN A 242 16.84 8.18 -3.86
C ASN A 242 16.33 6.96 -3.10
N ASN A 243 15.26 7.17 -2.35
CA ASN A 243 14.66 6.18 -1.44
C ASN A 243 13.48 5.39 -2.06
N HIS A 244 13.04 5.75 -3.27
CA HIS A 244 11.94 5.12 -3.99
C HIS A 244 12.40 4.58 -5.33
N LEU A 245 11.85 3.44 -5.73
CA LEU A 245 12.25 2.73 -6.94
C LEU A 245 12.22 3.66 -8.16
N LYS A 246 13.38 3.80 -8.78
CA LYS A 246 13.63 4.60 -9.96
C LYS A 246 14.68 3.92 -10.82
N VAL A 247 14.53 4.01 -12.14
CA VAL A 247 15.54 3.54 -13.09
C VAL A 247 16.81 4.34 -12.92
N GLY A 248 17.94 3.64 -12.79
CA GLY A 248 19.24 4.27 -12.60
C GLY A 248 20.31 3.30 -12.09
N TYR A 249 21.46 3.84 -11.75
CA TYR A 249 22.54 3.09 -11.11
C TYR A 249 23.15 3.88 -9.98
N ARG A 250 23.74 3.19 -9.03
CA ARG A 250 24.57 3.79 -7.99
C ARG A 250 25.89 3.04 -7.87
N ILE A 251 26.97 3.76 -7.91
CA ILE A 251 28.29 3.24 -7.50
C ILE A 251 28.29 3.15 -5.98
N VAL A 252 28.11 1.92 -5.47
CA VAL A 252 28.07 1.66 -4.02
C VAL A 252 29.46 1.89 -3.41
N ASN A 253 30.47 1.40 -4.11
CA ASN A 253 31.90 1.62 -3.85
C ASN A 253 32.71 1.27 -5.11
N GLU A 254 34.04 1.33 -5.04
CA GLU A 254 34.91 1.05 -6.18
C GLU A 254 34.70 -0.34 -6.81
N THR A 255 34.14 -1.29 -6.05
CA THR A 255 33.97 -2.69 -6.45
C THR A 255 32.50 -3.14 -6.54
N ALA A 256 31.54 -2.24 -6.36
CA ALA A 256 30.11 -2.60 -6.38
C ALA A 256 29.26 -1.52 -7.03
N VAL A 257 28.40 -1.94 -7.98
CA VAL A 257 27.39 -1.09 -8.65
C VAL A 257 26.03 -1.71 -8.46
N SER A 258 25.08 -0.94 -7.94
CA SER A 258 23.67 -1.27 -7.89
C SER A 258 22.99 -0.71 -9.13
N LEU A 259 22.21 -1.55 -9.82
CA LEU A 259 21.46 -1.21 -11.03
C LEU A 259 19.97 -1.47 -10.85
N THR A 260 19.16 -0.54 -11.31
CA THR A 260 17.72 -0.73 -11.44
C THR A 260 17.32 -0.41 -12.88
N ILE A 261 16.99 -1.44 -13.65
CA ILE A 261 16.76 -1.32 -15.10
C ILE A 261 15.45 -1.99 -15.54
N PRO A 262 14.71 -1.37 -16.48
CA PRO A 262 13.50 -1.95 -17.03
C PRO A 262 13.82 -3.14 -17.96
N SER A 263 12.82 -3.96 -18.24
CA SER A 263 12.92 -5.25 -18.95
C SER A 263 13.61 -5.17 -20.31
N ASP A 264 13.53 -4.07 -21.02
CA ASP A 264 14.10 -3.94 -22.37
C ASP A 264 15.39 -3.11 -22.43
N ALA A 265 15.83 -2.56 -21.30
CA ALA A 265 17.03 -1.74 -21.26
C ALA A 265 18.29 -2.58 -21.40
N ILE A 266 19.26 -2.07 -22.15
CA ILE A 266 20.60 -2.67 -22.28
C ILE A 266 21.60 -1.70 -21.71
N VAL A 267 22.35 -2.17 -20.71
CA VAL A 267 23.35 -1.35 -19.97
C VAL A 267 24.71 -2.02 -20.09
N ARG A 268 25.73 -1.22 -20.40
CA ARG A 268 27.12 -1.63 -20.37
C ARG A 268 27.78 -1.07 -19.12
N ILE A 269 28.50 -1.93 -18.41
CA ILE A 269 29.34 -1.57 -17.26
C ILE A 269 30.78 -1.79 -17.67
N VAL A 270 31.62 -0.81 -17.46
CA VAL A 270 33.04 -0.81 -17.81
C VAL A 270 33.89 -0.74 -16.54
N TRP A 271 35.00 -1.44 -16.54
CA TRP A 271 35.95 -1.44 -15.42
C TRP A 271 37.41 -1.42 -15.91
N GLU A 272 38.32 -1.15 -14.99
CA GLU A 272 39.76 -1.28 -15.14
C GLU A 272 40.27 -2.43 -14.29
N GLY A 273 41.21 -3.23 -14.81
CA GLY A 273 41.87 -4.35 -14.12
C GLY A 273 41.95 -5.57 -15.02
N ALA A 274 43.14 -6.07 -15.31
CA ALA A 274 43.38 -7.15 -16.28
C ALA A 274 42.87 -8.54 -15.84
N ASP A 275 42.69 -8.76 -14.54
CA ASP A 275 42.27 -10.04 -13.96
C ASP A 275 40.93 -9.88 -13.17
N ALA A 276 40.07 -8.99 -13.62
CA ALA A 276 38.84 -8.69 -12.94
C ALA A 276 37.80 -9.84 -13.06
N GLU A 277 37.34 -10.33 -11.92
CA GLU A 277 36.19 -11.25 -11.85
C GLU A 277 34.92 -10.49 -11.52
N ILE A 278 33.86 -10.72 -12.30
CA ILE A 278 32.56 -10.10 -12.12
C ILE A 278 31.54 -11.11 -11.65
N GLN A 279 30.79 -10.71 -10.61
CA GLN A 279 29.63 -11.43 -10.13
C GLN A 279 28.38 -10.54 -10.29
N ILE A 280 27.33 -11.13 -10.85
CA ILE A 280 26.01 -10.50 -11.03
C ILE A 280 25.06 -11.24 -10.11
N THR A 281 24.46 -10.52 -9.17
CA THR A 281 23.56 -11.09 -8.17
C THR A 281 22.29 -10.28 -8.05
N GLN A 282 21.30 -10.85 -7.38
CA GLN A 282 20.13 -10.12 -6.95
C GLN A 282 20.57 -9.02 -5.97
N GLY A 283 20.06 -7.81 -6.20
CA GLY A 283 20.24 -6.67 -5.31
C GLY A 283 18.89 -6.11 -4.81
N THR A 284 18.98 -5.18 -3.91
CA THR A 284 17.89 -4.29 -3.54
C THR A 284 18.02 -2.97 -4.29
N PHE A 285 16.93 -2.22 -4.39
CA PHE A 285 16.97 -0.90 -5.00
C PHE A 285 18.04 -0.04 -4.34
N ASN A 286 18.91 0.54 -5.17
CA ASN A 286 19.97 1.41 -4.73
C ASN A 286 20.90 0.78 -3.66
N ASN A 287 20.90 -0.55 -3.53
CA ASN A 287 21.56 -1.31 -2.45
C ASN A 287 21.16 -0.81 -1.05
N LEU A 288 19.91 -0.41 -0.89
CA LEU A 288 19.33 0.00 0.38
C LEU A 288 18.45 -1.12 0.94
N PRO A 289 18.38 -1.29 2.27
CA PRO A 289 17.46 -2.27 2.86
C PRO A 289 16.00 -1.87 2.64
N PRO A 290 15.12 -2.81 2.26
CA PRO A 290 13.71 -2.53 2.09
C PRO A 290 13.02 -2.18 3.42
N PHE A 291 12.21 -1.14 3.40
CA PHE A 291 11.30 -0.77 4.45
C PHE A 291 9.88 -0.75 3.91
N VAL A 292 8.98 -1.52 4.49
CA VAL A 292 7.58 -1.63 4.10
C VAL A 292 6.68 -1.27 5.27
N ALA A 293 5.67 -0.45 5.01
CA ALA A 293 4.57 -0.23 5.94
C ALA A 293 3.31 -0.93 5.42
N VAL A 294 2.65 -1.68 6.28
CA VAL A 294 1.41 -2.40 5.95
C VAL A 294 0.25 -1.74 6.65
N GLY A 295 -0.68 -1.20 5.90
CA GLY A 295 -1.93 -0.61 6.41
C GLY A 295 -3.08 -1.60 6.30
N HIS A 296 -3.85 -1.76 7.37
CA HIS A 296 -4.87 -2.78 7.50
C HIS A 296 -6.14 -2.22 8.16
N HIS A 297 -7.32 -2.74 7.81
CA HIS A 297 -8.61 -2.30 8.35
C HIS A 297 -8.87 -0.78 8.30
N THR A 298 -8.51 -0.15 7.21
CA THR A 298 -8.76 1.27 7.04
C THR A 298 -10.24 1.53 6.81
N THR A 299 -10.93 2.05 7.80
CA THR A 299 -12.31 2.54 7.65
C THR A 299 -12.34 3.99 7.13
N ASP A 300 -11.25 4.72 7.29
CA ASP A 300 -11.08 6.09 6.81
C ASP A 300 -9.67 6.31 6.24
N LEU A 301 -9.48 5.90 5.00
CA LEU A 301 -8.21 6.04 4.29
C LEU A 301 -7.74 7.50 4.20
N PHE A 302 -8.65 8.48 4.14
CA PHE A 302 -8.31 9.90 4.05
C PHE A 302 -7.65 10.39 5.34
N GLU A 303 -8.26 10.11 6.49
CA GLU A 303 -7.70 10.52 7.78
C GLU A 303 -6.36 9.85 8.04
N TRP A 304 -6.20 8.62 7.61
CA TRP A 304 -5.00 7.80 7.76
C TRP A 304 -3.87 8.21 6.84
N SER A 305 -4.17 8.46 5.56
CA SER A 305 -3.14 8.79 4.58
C SER A 305 -2.63 10.23 4.69
N SER A 306 -3.45 11.13 5.24
CA SER A 306 -3.12 12.55 5.36
C SER A 306 -1.80 12.83 6.10
N PRO A 307 -1.48 12.19 7.24
CA PRO A 307 -0.21 12.38 7.93
C PRO A 307 1.03 11.88 7.16
N PHE A 308 0.83 11.05 6.14
CA PHE A 308 1.90 10.45 5.36
C PHE A 308 2.07 11.07 3.97
N GLN A 309 1.31 12.11 3.63
CA GLN A 309 1.43 12.77 2.33
C GLN A 309 2.86 13.25 2.05
N ASP A 310 3.49 13.83 3.07
CA ASP A 310 4.85 14.36 2.97
C ASP A 310 5.93 13.36 3.41
N SER A 311 5.55 12.15 3.86
CA SER A 311 6.48 11.13 4.31
C SER A 311 7.06 10.33 3.15
N LYS A 312 8.30 9.84 3.30
CA LYS A 312 8.92 8.89 2.39
C LYS A 312 8.26 7.50 2.44
N VAL A 313 7.56 7.17 3.51
CA VAL A 313 6.96 5.85 3.73
C VAL A 313 5.92 5.52 2.65
N ARG A 314 5.99 4.30 2.14
CA ARG A 314 5.03 3.73 1.18
C ARG A 314 4.29 2.58 1.85
N PHE A 315 3.02 2.45 1.49
CA PHE A 315 2.13 1.48 2.12
C PHE A 315 1.68 0.39 1.16
N THR A 316 1.68 -0.83 1.66
CA THR A 316 0.81 -1.90 1.16
C THR A 316 -0.50 -1.83 1.94
N TRP A 317 -1.55 -1.27 1.32
CA TRP A 317 -2.87 -1.15 1.93
C TRP A 317 -3.65 -2.45 1.72
N LEU A 318 -3.89 -3.18 2.80
CA LEU A 318 -4.68 -4.41 2.77
C LEU A 318 -6.15 -4.07 3.02
N ILE A 319 -6.94 -4.11 1.96
CA ILE A 319 -8.33 -3.64 1.96
C ILE A 319 -9.29 -4.80 2.24
N GLU A 320 -10.19 -4.56 3.17
CA GLU A 320 -11.40 -5.34 3.38
C GLU A 320 -12.61 -4.46 3.05
N PRO A 321 -13.51 -4.87 2.14
CA PRO A 321 -14.70 -4.10 1.83
C PRO A 321 -15.57 -3.91 3.07
N GLN A 322 -16.19 -2.75 3.21
CA GLN A 322 -17.14 -2.56 4.31
C GLN A 322 -18.40 -3.40 4.08
N PRO A 323 -18.98 -3.99 5.16
CA PRO A 323 -20.22 -4.73 5.04
C PRO A 323 -21.34 -3.85 4.52
N ASP A 324 -22.19 -4.42 3.68
CA ASP A 324 -23.41 -3.75 3.24
C ASP A 324 -24.31 -3.46 4.45
N VAL A 325 -24.37 -2.20 4.85
CA VAL A 325 -25.31 -1.79 5.88
C VAL A 325 -26.69 -1.65 5.22
N GLU A 326 -27.62 -2.54 5.55
CA GLU A 326 -29.01 -2.38 5.11
C GLU A 326 -29.51 -0.98 5.53
N PRO A 327 -30.14 -0.24 4.60
CA PRO A 327 -30.61 1.10 4.92
C PRO A 327 -31.64 1.05 6.04
N SER A 328 -31.27 1.49 7.22
CA SER A 328 -32.17 1.59 8.37
C SER A 328 -33.10 2.77 8.19
N TRP A 329 -34.38 2.51 7.93
CA TRP A 329 -35.42 3.54 7.85
C TRP A 329 -35.79 4.16 9.21
N ILE A 330 -35.24 3.63 10.30
CA ILE A 330 -35.53 4.11 11.66
C ILE A 330 -35.08 5.55 11.85
N LEU A 331 -33.85 5.90 11.43
CA LEU A 331 -33.32 7.26 11.56
C LEU A 331 -34.08 8.30 10.73
N PRO A 332 -34.38 8.07 9.44
CA PRO A 332 -35.23 8.97 8.64
C PRO A 332 -36.62 9.14 9.24
N LEU A 333 -37.24 8.06 9.71
CA LEU A 333 -38.57 8.13 10.35
C LEU A 333 -38.54 8.92 11.65
N LEU A 334 -37.52 8.75 12.49
CA LEU A 334 -37.33 9.54 13.71
C LEU A 334 -37.11 11.02 13.38
N ALA A 335 -36.32 11.33 12.36
CA ALA A 335 -36.10 12.71 11.93
C ALA A 335 -37.41 13.36 11.45
N ILE A 336 -38.22 12.63 10.67
CA ILE A 336 -39.52 13.12 10.23
C ILE A 336 -40.47 13.32 11.42
N LEU A 337 -40.52 12.41 12.38
CA LEU A 337 -41.32 12.53 13.58
C LEU A 337 -40.93 13.76 14.41
N VAL A 338 -39.63 14.03 14.58
CA VAL A 338 -39.14 15.22 15.27
C VAL A 338 -39.55 16.49 14.53
N VAL A 339 -39.36 16.55 13.21
CA VAL A 339 -39.77 17.71 12.39
C VAL A 339 -41.25 17.99 12.49
N LEU A 340 -42.09 16.95 12.57
CA LEU A 340 -43.56 17.09 12.73
C LEU A 340 -43.93 17.44 14.18
N ALA A 341 -43.24 16.94 15.17
CA ALA A 341 -43.51 17.17 16.57
C ALA A 341 -43.19 18.62 17.02
N VAL A 342 -42.13 19.20 16.48
CA VAL A 342 -41.69 20.56 16.87
C VAL A 342 -42.75 21.65 16.65
N PRO A 343 -43.40 21.76 15.48
CA PRO A 343 -44.48 22.77 15.29
C PRO A 343 -45.68 22.53 16.21
N ILE A 344 -46.01 21.28 16.51
CA ILE A 344 -47.08 20.93 17.41
C ILE A 344 -46.76 21.35 18.85
N ALA A 345 -45.55 21.06 19.29
CA ALA A 345 -45.04 21.46 20.60
C ALA A 345 -44.99 23.00 20.76
N VAL A 346 -44.48 23.71 19.76
CA VAL A 346 -44.43 25.15 19.74
C VAL A 346 -45.87 25.73 19.80
N ARG A 347 -46.81 25.21 19.04
CA ARG A 347 -48.18 25.67 19.05
C ARG A 347 -48.87 25.39 20.39
N SER A 348 -48.56 24.25 21.02
CA SER A 348 -49.09 23.88 22.32
C SER A 348 -48.58 24.81 23.44
N THR A 349 -47.26 25.10 23.44
CA THR A 349 -46.67 26.04 24.41
C THR A 349 -47.18 27.47 24.25
N LEU A 350 -47.29 27.94 23.01
CA LEU A 350 -47.86 29.26 22.75
C LEU A 350 -49.33 29.38 23.18
N ALA A 351 -50.13 28.36 22.96
CA ALA A 351 -51.53 28.31 23.39
C ALA A 351 -51.63 28.27 24.93
N HIS A 352 -50.71 27.57 25.59
CA HIS A 352 -50.66 27.52 27.05
C HIS A 352 -50.26 28.89 27.67
N ASP A 353 -49.27 29.56 27.06
CA ASP A 353 -48.82 30.90 27.51
C ASP A 353 -49.92 31.95 27.30
N GLN A 354 -50.64 31.93 26.20
CA GLN A 354 -51.79 32.81 25.96
C GLN A 354 -52.93 32.57 26.96
N ALA A 355 -53.13 31.34 27.41
CA ALA A 355 -54.12 31.04 28.42
C ALA A 355 -53.74 31.50 29.84
N MET A 356 -52.42 31.53 30.15
CA MET A 356 -51.93 31.97 31.45
C MET A 356 -51.78 33.50 31.54
N TYR A 357 -51.53 34.19 30.44
CA TYR A 357 -51.38 35.65 30.39
C TYR A 357 -52.31 36.23 29.31
N PRO A 358 -53.64 36.34 29.61
CA PRO A 358 -54.55 37.02 28.69
C PRO A 358 -54.10 38.48 28.54
N TYR A 359 -53.88 38.93 27.33
CA TYR A 359 -53.63 40.34 27.04
C TYR A 359 -54.79 41.17 27.57
N PRO A 360 -54.50 42.29 28.28
CA PRO A 360 -55.57 43.21 28.64
C PRO A 360 -56.18 43.78 27.36
N GLU A 361 -57.51 43.69 27.25
CA GLU A 361 -58.27 44.35 26.18
C GLU A 361 -58.03 45.87 26.33
N GLU A 362 -57.41 46.46 25.29
CA GLU A 362 -57.28 47.91 25.17
C GLU A 362 -58.70 48.44 24.94
N GLU A 363 -59.22 49.25 25.95
CA GLU A 363 -60.43 50.06 25.86
C GLU A 363 -60.24 51.27 24.93
#